data_64f8149a4ad9fda67cb80666e7a992fc
#
_entry.id   64f8149a4ad9fda67cb80666e7a992fc
#
_cell.length_a   1.000
_cell.length_b   1.000
_cell.length_c   1.000
_cell.angle_alpha   90.00
_cell.angle_beta   90.00
_cell.angle_gamma   90.00
#
_symmetry.space_group_name_H-M   'P 1'
#
loop_
_entity.id
_entity.type
_entity.pdbx_description
1 polymer ?
#
loop_
_entity_poly.entity_id
_entity_poly.type
_entity_poly.pdbx_seq_one_letter_code
_entity_poly.pdbx_strand_id
1 'polypeptide(L)'
;MNPGPMRKAYYFSTRDLVLIAAISAAGGVLSTYVGYLGNLMNKAFGVPFGAGQWMAGLHVFWFVFARAIVGRTGAASLTGILKGIVEMFAGSTHGFPIVIVSAVEGILVDVVLLPSGSNPSLGAMCLAGGISSASNVLIFQALYFSGVSMGYVGLITAFAFASGAAFGGYFTAGVLDAVSSAHILKVDEERRSVHRPPVVRMGVAIALVLVLAGGAVYYYACVFEPFWNGPTCRVEGTVAQAYNYRPIDFEDDNVTVVAELKGAVTHVPPTDYTGVPLTAILERAGVGESA
;
A
#
# COMPACT_ATOMS: atom_id res chain seq x y z
N MET A 1 31.98 46.36 -20.70
CA MET A 1 30.97 45.68 -19.85
C MET A 1 31.38 44.24 -19.73
N ASN A 2 31.83 43.83 -18.54
CA ASN A 2 32.23 42.43 -18.30
C ASN A 2 30.93 41.65 -18.00
N PRO A 3 30.56 40.59 -18.79
CA PRO A 3 29.39 39.79 -18.47
C PRO A 3 29.70 39.06 -17.16
N GLY A 4 28.94 39.37 -16.11
CA GLY A 4 29.08 38.73 -14.84
C GLY A 4 28.93 37.18 -14.97
N PRO A 5 29.47 36.39 -14.02
CA PRO A 5 29.49 34.94 -14.14
C PRO A 5 28.08 34.42 -14.30
N MET A 6 27.82 33.69 -15.42
CA MET A 6 26.56 33.02 -15.66
C MET A 6 26.30 32.06 -14.50
N ARG A 7 25.29 32.36 -13.67
CA ARG A 7 24.83 31.43 -12.63
C ARG A 7 24.34 30.16 -13.31
N LYS A 8 25.01 29.05 -13.07
CA LYS A 8 24.55 27.75 -13.51
C LYS A 8 23.14 27.51 -12.89
N ALA A 9 22.11 27.47 -13.73
CA ALA A 9 20.77 27.12 -13.30
C ALA A 9 20.73 25.62 -13.04
N TYR A 10 20.73 25.23 -11.78
CA TYR A 10 20.50 23.81 -11.40
C TYR A 10 19.04 23.45 -11.62
N TYR A 11 18.78 22.19 -12.01
CA TYR A 11 17.40 21.71 -12.26
C TYR A 11 16.53 21.81 -11.00
N PHE A 12 17.02 21.36 -9.85
CA PHE A 12 16.39 21.61 -8.55
C PHE A 12 17.13 22.72 -7.81
N SER A 13 16.37 23.67 -7.25
CA SER A 13 16.93 24.67 -6.35
C SER A 13 17.22 24.06 -4.98
N THR A 14 18.05 24.72 -4.17
CA THR A 14 18.28 24.31 -2.77
C THR A 14 16.97 24.19 -1.98
N ARG A 15 16.02 25.10 -2.21
CA ARG A 15 14.68 25.04 -1.61
C ARG A 15 13.92 23.78 -2.01
N ASP A 16 13.95 23.39 -3.28
CA ASP A 16 13.30 22.20 -3.78
C ASP A 16 13.86 20.95 -3.12
N LEU A 17 15.19 20.85 -3.02
CA LEU A 17 15.88 19.74 -2.37
C LEU A 17 15.57 19.63 -0.87
N VAL A 18 15.52 20.76 -0.16
CA VAL A 18 15.15 20.79 1.26
C VAL A 18 13.70 20.34 1.45
N LEU A 19 12.77 20.78 0.59
CA LEU A 19 11.38 20.34 0.63
C LEU A 19 11.26 18.84 0.38
N ILE A 20 11.93 18.32 -0.67
CA ILE A 20 11.96 16.89 -0.96
C ILE A 20 12.50 16.10 0.23
N ALA A 21 13.62 16.53 0.82
CA ALA A 21 14.21 15.86 1.97
C ALA A 21 13.28 15.85 3.19
N ALA A 22 12.66 16.99 3.51
CA ALA A 22 11.73 17.11 4.63
C ALA A 22 10.47 16.24 4.43
N ILE A 23 9.88 16.26 3.23
CA ILE A 23 8.72 15.45 2.87
C ILE A 23 9.08 13.96 2.92
N SER A 24 10.27 13.59 2.42
CA SER A 24 10.74 12.21 2.43
C SER A 24 10.97 11.69 3.86
N ALA A 25 11.56 12.51 4.73
CA ALA A 25 11.78 12.15 6.12
C ALA A 25 10.46 11.94 6.88
N ALA A 26 9.55 12.91 6.79
CA ALA A 26 8.23 12.79 7.41
C ALA A 26 7.42 11.61 6.81
N GLY A 27 7.45 11.49 5.49
CA GLY A 27 6.76 10.42 4.77
C GLY A 27 7.28 9.04 5.12
N GLY A 28 8.58 8.84 5.23
CA GLY A 28 9.19 7.56 5.57
C GLY A 28 8.80 7.10 6.98
N VAL A 29 8.92 7.99 7.97
CA VAL A 29 8.54 7.68 9.36
C VAL A 29 7.04 7.38 9.45
N LEU A 30 6.17 8.25 8.93
CA LEU A 30 4.72 8.06 9.03
C LEU A 30 4.24 6.84 8.22
N SER A 31 4.84 6.55 7.08
CA SER A 31 4.53 5.35 6.30
C SER A 31 4.84 4.06 7.06
N THR A 32 5.88 4.03 7.88
CA THR A 32 6.18 2.87 8.73
C THR A 32 5.01 2.57 9.68
N TYR A 33 4.45 3.60 10.32
CA TYR A 33 3.27 3.43 11.19
C TYR A 33 2.02 2.98 10.42
N VAL A 34 1.79 3.52 9.22
CA VAL A 34 0.70 3.08 8.34
C VAL A 34 0.87 1.61 7.98
N GLY A 35 2.09 1.16 7.70
CA GLY A 35 2.41 -0.24 7.45
C GLY A 35 2.10 -1.15 8.65
N TYR A 36 2.41 -0.73 9.87
CA TYR A 36 2.04 -1.48 11.08
C TYR A 36 0.54 -1.58 11.26
N LEU A 37 -0.21 -0.50 11.02
CA LEU A 37 -1.67 -0.52 11.06
C LEU A 37 -2.25 -1.46 9.99
N GLY A 38 -1.69 -1.46 8.77
CA GLY A 38 -2.07 -2.39 7.71
C GLY A 38 -1.88 -3.85 8.11
N ASN A 39 -0.74 -4.17 8.72
CA ASN A 39 -0.45 -5.51 9.23
C ASN A 39 -1.38 -5.92 10.39
N LEU A 40 -1.71 -4.97 11.27
CA LEU A 40 -2.69 -5.21 12.34
C LEU A 40 -4.07 -5.54 11.77
N MET A 41 -4.48 -4.83 10.72
CA MET A 41 -5.74 -5.10 10.03
C MET A 41 -5.73 -6.45 9.31
N ASN A 42 -4.63 -6.83 8.65
CA ASN A 42 -4.50 -8.16 8.07
C ASN A 42 -4.73 -9.25 9.14
N LYS A 43 -4.13 -9.09 10.32
CA LYS A 43 -4.33 -10.03 11.45
C LYS A 43 -5.77 -10.01 11.97
N ALA A 44 -6.36 -8.82 12.14
CA ALA A 44 -7.72 -8.68 12.65
C ALA A 44 -8.78 -9.30 11.72
N PHE A 45 -8.55 -9.22 10.41
CA PHE A 45 -9.45 -9.80 9.41
C PHE A 45 -9.07 -11.23 9.00
N GLY A 46 -7.99 -11.78 9.52
CA GLY A 46 -7.53 -13.13 9.21
C GLY A 46 -7.10 -13.32 7.76
N VAL A 47 -6.64 -12.27 7.09
CA VAL A 47 -6.18 -12.34 5.69
C VAL A 47 -4.66 -12.28 5.62
N PRO A 48 -4.02 -12.98 4.66
CA PRO A 48 -2.56 -13.01 4.56
C PRO A 48 -1.97 -11.63 4.21
N PHE A 49 -2.69 -10.85 3.40
CA PHE A 49 -2.34 -9.47 3.04
C PHE A 49 -3.54 -8.77 2.40
N GLY A 50 -3.46 -7.46 2.23
CA GLY A 50 -4.41 -6.69 1.44
C GLY A 50 -5.47 -5.94 2.25
N ALA A 51 -5.77 -6.34 3.49
CA ALA A 51 -6.72 -5.60 4.33
C ALA A 51 -6.28 -4.14 4.61
N GLY A 52 -4.97 -3.86 4.56
CA GLY A 52 -4.44 -2.51 4.70
C GLY A 52 -4.50 -1.65 3.43
N GLN A 53 -4.93 -2.19 2.28
CA GLN A 53 -4.86 -1.48 1.00
C GLN A 53 -5.79 -0.25 0.93
N TRP A 54 -6.81 -0.17 1.75
CA TRP A 54 -7.60 1.06 1.88
C TRP A 54 -6.81 2.26 2.40
N MET A 55 -5.66 2.02 3.08
CA MET A 55 -4.73 3.06 3.54
C MET A 55 -3.53 3.26 2.59
N ALA A 56 -3.42 2.48 1.52
CA ALA A 56 -2.26 2.52 0.61
C ALA A 56 -2.01 3.92 0.05
N GLY A 57 -3.07 4.70 -0.21
CA GLY A 57 -2.96 6.07 -0.67
C GLY A 57 -2.24 7.02 0.29
N LEU A 58 -2.16 6.70 1.59
CA LEU A 58 -1.39 7.49 2.55
C LEU A 58 0.12 7.38 2.32
N HIS A 59 0.59 6.25 1.78
CA HIS A 59 1.98 6.09 1.36
C HIS A 59 2.28 6.94 0.12
N VAL A 60 1.35 6.99 -0.82
CA VAL A 60 1.49 7.69 -2.11
C VAL A 60 1.28 9.20 -1.98
N PHE A 61 0.53 9.64 -0.96
CA PHE A 61 0.33 11.06 -0.65
C PHE A 61 1.64 11.87 -0.73
N TRP A 62 2.70 11.37 -0.15
CA TRP A 62 3.99 12.07 -0.07
C TRP A 62 4.63 12.35 -1.42
N PHE A 63 4.48 11.44 -2.38
CA PHE A 63 5.03 11.59 -3.73
C PHE A 63 4.25 12.61 -4.53
N VAL A 64 2.90 12.51 -4.52
CA VAL A 64 2.03 13.46 -5.22
C VAL A 64 2.17 14.85 -4.62
N PHE A 65 2.25 14.96 -3.29
CA PHE A 65 2.46 16.21 -2.58
C PHE A 65 3.81 16.86 -2.94
N ALA A 66 4.90 16.09 -2.91
CA ALA A 66 6.22 16.60 -3.29
C ALA A 66 6.25 17.08 -4.74
N ARG A 67 5.66 16.31 -5.68
CA ARG A 67 5.59 16.66 -7.09
C ARG A 67 4.78 17.93 -7.31
N ALA A 68 3.65 18.06 -6.64
CA ALA A 68 2.78 19.21 -6.76
C ALA A 68 3.37 20.48 -6.15
N ILE A 69 4.04 20.39 -5.00
CA ILE A 69 4.61 21.56 -4.30
C ILE A 69 5.91 22.06 -4.95
N VAL A 70 6.77 21.14 -5.43
CA VAL A 70 8.00 21.46 -6.14
C VAL A 70 7.72 21.91 -7.57
N GLY A 71 6.70 21.32 -8.21
CA GLY A 71 6.28 21.65 -9.57
C GLY A 71 7.24 21.17 -10.67
N ARG A 72 8.18 20.29 -10.38
CA ARG A 72 9.20 19.79 -11.30
C ARG A 72 9.17 18.28 -11.40
N THR A 73 9.26 17.74 -12.62
CA THR A 73 9.37 16.30 -12.87
C THR A 73 10.61 15.74 -12.16
N GLY A 74 10.54 14.52 -11.66
CA GLY A 74 11.61 13.91 -10.86
C GLY A 74 11.49 14.19 -9.36
N ALA A 75 10.65 15.13 -8.93
CA ALA A 75 10.47 15.42 -7.51
C ALA A 75 9.82 14.24 -6.78
N ALA A 76 8.82 13.60 -7.38
CA ALA A 76 8.18 12.40 -6.81
C ALA A 76 9.13 11.20 -6.81
N SER A 77 9.88 10.99 -7.89
CA SER A 77 10.89 9.93 -7.99
C SER A 77 11.95 10.05 -6.92
N LEU A 78 12.52 11.26 -6.75
CA LEU A 78 13.53 11.50 -5.72
C LEU A 78 12.95 11.33 -4.31
N THR A 79 11.73 11.83 -4.08
CA THR A 79 11.01 11.64 -2.82
C THR A 79 10.77 10.14 -2.57
N GLY A 80 10.41 9.35 -3.60
CA GLY A 80 10.19 7.91 -3.49
C GLY A 80 11.42 7.16 -3.00
N ILE A 81 12.57 7.43 -3.62
CA ILE A 81 13.86 6.83 -3.22
C ILE A 81 14.21 7.20 -1.78
N LEU A 82 14.22 8.50 -1.46
CA LEU A 82 14.60 8.97 -0.13
C LEU A 82 13.60 8.51 0.95
N LYS A 83 12.30 8.60 0.69
CA LYS A 83 11.26 8.14 1.61
C LYS A 83 11.38 6.63 1.86
N GLY A 84 11.59 5.83 0.81
CA GLY A 84 11.79 4.39 0.95
C GLY A 84 13.01 4.04 1.81
N ILE A 85 14.12 4.76 1.65
CA ILE A 85 15.32 4.61 2.50
C ILE A 85 14.98 4.95 3.96
N VAL A 86 14.31 6.08 4.21
CA VAL A 86 13.93 6.47 5.58
C VAL A 86 12.97 5.44 6.17
N GLU A 87 11.98 4.97 5.43
CA GLU A 87 11.01 3.97 5.87
C GLU A 87 11.68 2.64 6.22
N MET A 88 12.65 2.21 5.43
CA MET A 88 13.47 1.02 5.71
C MET A 88 14.21 1.15 7.06
N PHE A 89 14.88 2.27 7.28
CA PHE A 89 15.62 2.51 8.52
C PHE A 89 14.72 2.83 9.73
N ALA A 90 13.50 3.31 9.50
CA ALA A 90 12.50 3.53 10.54
C ALA A 90 11.87 2.22 11.06
N GLY A 91 12.25 1.06 10.52
CA GLY A 91 11.80 -0.24 10.99
C GLY A 91 10.65 -0.83 10.20
N SER A 92 10.52 -0.49 8.90
CA SER A 92 9.53 -1.14 8.03
C SER A 92 9.70 -2.66 8.03
N THR A 93 8.58 -3.37 8.15
CA THR A 93 8.55 -4.85 8.14
C THR A 93 8.93 -5.45 6.79
N HIS A 94 8.97 -4.63 5.73
CA HIS A 94 9.29 -5.06 4.37
C HIS A 94 10.79 -4.99 4.03
N GLY A 95 11.61 -4.37 4.88
CA GLY A 95 13.05 -4.25 4.65
C GLY A 95 13.39 -3.51 3.34
N PHE A 96 14.46 -3.95 2.65
CA PHE A 96 14.94 -3.32 1.40
C PHE A 96 13.90 -3.24 0.27
N PRO A 97 13.03 -4.23 0.04
CA PRO A 97 11.97 -4.13 -0.98
C PRO A 97 11.12 -2.87 -0.92
N ILE A 98 10.93 -2.26 0.27
CA ILE A 98 10.16 -1.01 0.36
C ILE A 98 10.80 0.17 -0.38
N VAL A 99 12.13 0.16 -0.50
CA VAL A 99 12.86 1.18 -1.28
C VAL A 99 12.51 1.06 -2.76
N ILE A 100 12.47 -0.18 -3.28
CA ILE A 100 12.10 -0.45 -4.68
C ILE A 100 10.65 -0.03 -4.94
N VAL A 101 9.74 -0.46 -4.06
CA VAL A 101 8.31 -0.11 -4.15
C VAL A 101 8.13 1.41 -4.18
N SER A 102 8.68 2.11 -3.19
CA SER A 102 8.56 3.57 -3.09
C SER A 102 9.21 4.31 -4.27
N ALA A 103 10.31 3.79 -4.81
CA ALA A 103 10.95 4.34 -6.00
C ALA A 103 10.05 4.20 -7.23
N VAL A 104 9.47 3.01 -7.46
CA VAL A 104 8.54 2.78 -8.58
C VAL A 104 7.29 3.64 -8.44
N GLU A 105 6.71 3.71 -7.25
CA GLU A 105 5.56 4.56 -6.95
C GLU A 105 5.84 6.04 -7.28
N GLY A 106 7.00 6.56 -6.84
CA GLY A 106 7.42 7.94 -7.14
C GLY A 106 7.63 8.18 -8.64
N ILE A 107 8.25 7.23 -9.35
CA ILE A 107 8.44 7.31 -10.80
C ILE A 107 7.08 7.33 -11.53
N LEU A 108 6.14 6.47 -11.14
CA LEU A 108 4.81 6.44 -11.73
C LEU A 108 4.05 7.76 -11.53
N VAL A 109 4.17 8.38 -10.35
CA VAL A 109 3.60 9.71 -10.11
C VAL A 109 4.20 10.75 -11.06
N ASP A 110 5.52 10.78 -11.23
CA ASP A 110 6.16 11.72 -12.15
C ASP A 110 5.74 11.47 -13.61
N VAL A 111 5.65 10.20 -14.04
CA VAL A 111 5.23 9.82 -15.39
C VAL A 111 3.79 10.24 -15.68
N VAL A 112 2.87 9.92 -14.76
CA VAL A 112 1.44 10.27 -14.94
C VAL A 112 1.23 11.78 -14.91
N LEU A 113 1.99 12.51 -14.10
CA LEU A 113 1.89 13.96 -14.00
C LEU A 113 2.76 14.71 -15.03
N LEU A 114 3.52 14.01 -15.88
CA LEU A 114 4.37 14.64 -16.91
C LEU A 114 3.59 15.59 -17.83
N PRO A 115 2.41 15.20 -18.37
CA PRO A 115 1.63 16.10 -19.24
C PRO A 115 1.07 17.34 -18.54
N SER A 116 0.94 17.30 -17.22
CA SER A 116 0.37 18.39 -16.42
C SER A 116 1.37 19.52 -16.12
N GLY A 117 2.63 19.37 -16.48
CA GLY A 117 3.68 20.34 -16.20
C GLY A 117 3.83 20.65 -14.71
N SER A 118 3.86 21.94 -14.34
CA SER A 118 4.03 22.38 -12.96
C SER A 118 2.73 22.46 -12.15
N ASN A 119 1.56 22.42 -12.81
CA ASN A 119 0.25 22.61 -12.21
C ASN A 119 -0.69 21.42 -12.48
N PRO A 120 -0.54 20.29 -11.77
CA PRO A 120 -1.40 19.15 -11.99
C PRO A 120 -2.85 19.45 -11.58
N SER A 121 -3.78 19.07 -12.44
CA SER A 121 -5.21 19.12 -12.12
C SER A 121 -5.57 18.10 -11.04
N LEU A 122 -6.71 18.31 -10.35
CA LEU A 122 -7.18 17.33 -9.36
C LEU A 122 -7.35 15.93 -9.97
N GLY A 123 -7.92 15.83 -11.16
CA GLY A 123 -8.08 14.55 -11.84
C GLY A 123 -6.75 13.86 -12.14
N ALA A 124 -5.73 14.63 -12.58
CA ALA A 124 -4.39 14.11 -12.80
C ALA A 124 -3.73 13.62 -11.49
N MET A 125 -3.90 14.36 -10.39
CA MET A 125 -3.40 13.93 -9.07
C MET A 125 -4.09 12.66 -8.58
N CYS A 126 -5.44 12.56 -8.74
CA CYS A 126 -6.18 11.36 -8.39
C CYS A 126 -5.75 10.16 -9.25
N LEU A 127 -5.52 10.36 -10.54
CA LEU A 127 -5.05 9.30 -11.44
C LEU A 127 -3.62 8.86 -11.07
N ALA A 128 -2.73 9.81 -10.81
CA ALA A 128 -1.36 9.52 -10.40
C ALA A 128 -1.32 8.76 -9.06
N GLY A 129 -2.10 9.22 -8.08
CA GLY A 129 -2.23 8.54 -6.80
C GLY A 129 -2.79 7.13 -6.93
N GLY A 130 -3.84 6.96 -7.75
CA GLY A 130 -4.48 5.67 -7.98
C GLY A 130 -3.54 4.66 -8.66
N ILE A 131 -2.90 5.05 -9.77
CA ILE A 131 -1.98 4.17 -10.51
C ILE A 131 -0.77 3.80 -9.64
N SER A 132 -0.18 4.78 -8.97
CA SER A 132 0.95 4.56 -8.09
C SER A 132 0.60 3.59 -6.97
N SER A 133 -0.51 3.79 -6.29
CA SER A 133 -0.97 2.91 -5.21
C SER A 133 -1.34 1.50 -5.70
N ALA A 134 -1.93 1.38 -6.87
CA ALA A 134 -2.22 0.08 -7.49
C ALA A 134 -0.95 -0.71 -7.81
N SER A 135 0.13 -0.03 -8.24
CA SER A 135 1.41 -0.66 -8.53
C SER A 135 2.04 -1.33 -7.31
N ASN A 136 1.79 -0.81 -6.12
CA ASN A 136 2.22 -1.40 -4.85
C ASN A 136 1.78 -2.85 -4.72
N VAL A 137 0.49 -3.11 -4.94
CA VAL A 137 -0.09 -4.47 -4.88
C VAL A 137 0.60 -5.39 -5.89
N LEU A 138 0.79 -4.94 -7.13
CA LEU A 138 1.38 -5.74 -8.19
C LEU A 138 2.85 -6.08 -7.90
N ILE A 139 3.61 -5.13 -7.35
CA ILE A 139 5.01 -5.36 -6.97
C ILE A 139 5.10 -6.34 -5.80
N PHE A 140 4.30 -6.18 -4.76
CA PHE A 140 4.25 -7.12 -3.64
C PHE A 140 3.78 -8.49 -4.07
N GLN A 141 2.79 -8.59 -4.98
CA GLN A 141 2.38 -9.85 -5.59
C GLN A 141 3.54 -10.55 -6.27
N ALA A 142 4.31 -9.82 -7.08
CA ALA A 142 5.46 -10.39 -7.79
C ALA A 142 6.59 -10.84 -6.86
N LEU A 143 6.79 -10.14 -5.74
CA LEU A 143 7.91 -10.39 -4.82
C LEU A 143 7.59 -11.45 -3.76
N TYR A 144 6.34 -11.51 -3.26
CA TYR A 144 6.03 -12.26 -2.04
C TYR A 144 4.85 -13.23 -2.16
N PHE A 145 3.92 -13.03 -3.08
CA PHE A 145 2.62 -13.70 -3.06
C PHE A 145 2.32 -14.50 -4.33
N SER A 146 3.31 -15.25 -4.84
CA SER A 146 3.09 -16.18 -5.96
C SER A 146 2.11 -17.28 -5.54
N GLY A 147 0.97 -17.39 -6.14
CA GLY A 147 -0.03 -18.43 -5.83
C GLY A 147 -1.36 -17.88 -5.29
N VAL A 148 -1.43 -16.58 -5.04
CA VAL A 148 -2.71 -15.93 -4.72
C VAL A 148 -3.56 -15.80 -5.99
N SER A 149 -4.88 -16.03 -5.88
CA SER A 149 -5.78 -15.96 -7.04
C SER A 149 -5.75 -14.56 -7.68
N MET A 150 -5.71 -14.52 -9.01
CA MET A 150 -5.69 -13.23 -9.74
C MET A 150 -6.96 -12.39 -9.53
N GLY A 151 -8.09 -13.04 -9.22
CA GLY A 151 -9.32 -12.34 -8.85
C GLY A 151 -9.17 -11.54 -7.54
N TYR A 152 -8.54 -12.13 -6.54
CA TYR A 152 -8.22 -11.44 -5.28
C TYR A 152 -7.21 -10.31 -5.50
N VAL A 153 -6.14 -10.55 -6.26
CA VAL A 153 -5.16 -9.52 -6.60
C VAL A 153 -5.82 -8.34 -7.32
N GLY A 154 -6.71 -8.62 -8.29
CA GLY A 154 -7.47 -7.60 -8.99
C GLY A 154 -8.32 -6.75 -8.06
N LEU A 155 -9.01 -7.39 -7.11
CA LEU A 155 -9.85 -6.71 -6.13
C LEU A 155 -9.03 -5.76 -5.23
N ILE A 156 -7.96 -6.26 -4.61
CA ILE A 156 -7.12 -5.43 -3.73
C ILE A 156 -6.38 -4.34 -4.49
N THR A 157 -6.06 -4.56 -5.78
CA THR A 157 -5.50 -3.54 -6.68
C THR A 157 -6.52 -2.42 -6.92
N ALA A 158 -7.80 -2.76 -7.13
CA ALA A 158 -8.86 -1.77 -7.27
C ALA A 158 -9.06 -0.96 -5.97
N PHE A 159 -8.98 -1.60 -4.80
CA PHE A 159 -8.99 -0.89 -3.51
C PHE A 159 -7.81 0.04 -3.34
N ALA A 160 -6.60 -0.43 -3.66
CA ALA A 160 -5.40 0.38 -3.61
C ALA A 160 -5.52 1.59 -4.55
N PHE A 161 -6.03 1.39 -5.78
CA PHE A 161 -6.29 2.48 -6.72
C PHE A 161 -7.26 3.52 -6.14
N ALA A 162 -8.40 3.08 -5.60
CA ALA A 162 -9.40 3.98 -5.00
C ALA A 162 -8.81 4.75 -3.80
N SER A 163 -8.06 4.07 -2.94
CA SER A 163 -7.33 4.68 -1.81
C SER A 163 -6.30 5.70 -2.31
N GLY A 164 -5.52 5.36 -3.33
CA GLY A 164 -4.54 6.25 -3.95
C GLY A 164 -5.17 7.50 -4.56
N ALA A 165 -6.30 7.36 -5.24
CA ALA A 165 -7.05 8.49 -5.78
C ALA A 165 -7.60 9.38 -4.65
N ALA A 166 -8.09 8.80 -3.55
CA ALA A 166 -8.63 9.53 -2.41
C ALA A 166 -7.53 10.26 -1.63
N PHE A 167 -6.55 9.54 -1.13
CA PHE A 167 -5.53 10.08 -0.24
C PHE A 167 -4.34 10.67 -1.02
N GLY A 168 -3.83 9.95 -2.02
CA GLY A 168 -2.74 10.43 -2.86
C GLY A 168 -3.14 11.60 -3.75
N GLY A 169 -4.39 11.65 -4.24
CA GLY A 169 -4.87 12.71 -5.12
C GLY A 169 -5.70 13.77 -4.41
N TYR A 170 -6.92 13.42 -4.03
CA TYR A 170 -7.90 14.38 -3.51
C TYR A 170 -7.47 15.04 -2.19
N PHE A 171 -7.01 14.26 -1.23
CA PHE A 171 -6.50 14.77 0.04
C PHE A 171 -5.27 15.66 -0.15
N THR A 172 -4.35 15.26 -1.05
CA THR A 172 -3.19 16.09 -1.41
C THR A 172 -3.59 17.45 -1.92
N ALA A 173 -4.61 17.55 -2.77
CA ALA A 173 -5.12 18.83 -3.25
C ALA A 173 -5.64 19.71 -2.10
N GLY A 174 -6.34 19.10 -1.13
CA GLY A 174 -6.80 19.80 0.07
C GLY A 174 -5.67 20.33 0.95
N VAL A 175 -4.60 19.51 1.12
CA VAL A 175 -3.42 19.93 1.89
C VAL A 175 -2.67 21.06 1.16
N LEU A 176 -2.52 20.98 -0.16
CA LEU A 176 -1.92 22.07 -0.95
C LEU A 176 -2.69 23.39 -0.80
N ASP A 177 -4.02 23.33 -0.87
CA ASP A 177 -4.88 24.51 -0.65
C ASP A 177 -4.66 25.08 0.77
N ALA A 178 -4.59 24.23 1.79
CA ALA A 178 -4.36 24.65 3.17
C ALA A 178 -2.98 25.29 3.36
N VAL A 179 -1.92 24.68 2.83
CA VAL A 179 -0.54 25.19 2.90
C VAL A 179 -0.40 26.52 2.15
N SER A 180 -1.03 26.65 0.98
CA SER A 180 -1.03 27.88 0.21
C SER A 180 -1.77 29.02 0.93
N SER A 181 -2.92 28.70 1.55
CA SER A 181 -3.73 29.67 2.31
C SER A 181 -3.03 30.14 3.58
N ALA A 182 -2.26 29.27 4.22
CA ALA A 182 -1.48 29.59 5.40
C ALA A 182 -0.22 30.42 5.10
N HIS A 183 0.09 30.72 3.82
CA HIS A 183 1.27 31.46 3.36
C HIS A 183 2.62 30.88 3.85
N ILE A 184 2.62 29.61 4.25
CA ILE A 184 3.82 28.88 4.74
C ILE A 184 4.83 28.73 3.60
N LEU A 185 4.33 28.54 2.38
CA LEU A 185 5.16 28.44 1.18
C LEU A 185 4.65 29.42 0.13
N LYS A 186 5.58 30.15 -0.51
CA LYS A 186 5.27 30.95 -1.71
C LYS A 186 4.96 29.96 -2.85
N VAL A 187 3.72 29.56 -2.96
CA VAL A 187 3.19 28.88 -4.15
C VAL A 187 2.78 30.01 -5.11
N ASP A 188 3.23 29.95 -6.37
CA ASP A 188 2.93 30.98 -7.37
C ASP A 188 1.42 31.23 -7.41
N GLU A 189 1.01 32.52 -7.48
CA GLU A 189 -0.41 32.92 -7.41
C GLU A 189 -1.27 32.27 -8.50
N GLU A 190 -0.67 31.91 -9.62
CA GLU A 190 -1.28 31.17 -10.71
C GLU A 190 -1.76 29.76 -10.30
N ARG A 191 -1.18 29.19 -9.22
CA ARG A 191 -1.59 27.90 -8.63
C ARG A 191 -2.78 28.02 -7.68
N ARG A 192 -3.19 29.23 -7.29
CA ARG A 192 -4.31 29.46 -6.37
C ARG A 192 -5.69 29.26 -7.01
N SER A 193 -5.81 29.14 -8.33
CA SER A 193 -7.07 29.29 -9.04
C SER A 193 -7.93 28.05 -9.22
N VAL A 194 -7.62 26.92 -8.56
CA VAL A 194 -8.55 25.77 -8.57
C VAL A 194 -9.53 25.88 -7.42
N HIS A 195 -10.21 27.04 -7.34
CA HIS A 195 -11.34 27.22 -6.42
C HIS A 195 -12.54 26.41 -6.96
N ARG A 196 -12.62 25.15 -6.56
CA ARG A 196 -13.76 24.32 -6.90
C ARG A 196 -14.88 24.58 -5.90
N PRO A 197 -16.14 24.68 -6.36
CA PRO A 197 -17.27 24.84 -5.45
C PRO A 197 -17.27 23.72 -4.40
N PRO A 198 -17.56 24.02 -3.14
CA PRO A 198 -17.52 23.05 -2.04
C PRO A 198 -18.37 21.81 -2.32
N VAL A 199 -19.43 21.94 -3.10
CA VAL A 199 -20.32 20.86 -3.51
C VAL A 199 -19.58 19.80 -4.37
N VAL A 200 -18.71 20.21 -5.29
CA VAL A 200 -17.93 19.27 -6.12
C VAL A 200 -16.89 18.55 -5.24
N ARG A 201 -16.25 19.25 -4.31
CA ARG A 201 -15.29 18.64 -3.38
C ARG A 201 -15.96 17.60 -2.49
N MET A 202 -17.14 17.95 -1.94
CA MET A 202 -17.92 17.05 -1.11
C MET A 202 -18.46 15.87 -1.91
N GLY A 203 -18.93 16.09 -3.13
CA GLY A 203 -19.41 15.02 -4.02
C GLY A 203 -18.32 14.00 -4.36
N VAL A 204 -17.10 14.46 -4.68
CA VAL A 204 -15.96 13.56 -4.93
C VAL A 204 -15.57 12.80 -3.67
N ALA A 205 -15.51 13.45 -2.50
CA ALA A 205 -15.20 12.80 -1.23
C ALA A 205 -16.24 11.71 -0.90
N ILE A 206 -17.54 12.04 -1.03
CA ILE A 206 -18.63 11.07 -0.82
C ILE A 206 -18.52 9.90 -1.79
N ALA A 207 -18.28 10.16 -3.10
CA ALA A 207 -18.14 9.11 -4.10
C ALA A 207 -16.96 8.17 -3.77
N LEU A 208 -15.82 8.72 -3.37
CA LEU A 208 -14.66 7.91 -2.95
C LEU A 208 -14.94 7.08 -1.70
N VAL A 209 -15.61 7.66 -0.70
CA VAL A 209 -16.03 6.92 0.51
C VAL A 209 -17.01 5.81 0.15
N LEU A 210 -17.97 6.07 -0.73
CA LEU A 210 -18.94 5.04 -1.17
C LEU A 210 -18.25 3.92 -1.95
N VAL A 211 -17.28 4.21 -2.81
CA VAL A 211 -16.50 3.21 -3.53
C VAL A 211 -15.69 2.36 -2.56
N LEU A 212 -15.01 2.98 -1.59
CA LEU A 212 -14.23 2.25 -0.58
C LEU A 212 -15.13 1.41 0.33
N ALA A 213 -16.22 1.99 0.84
CA ALA A 213 -17.18 1.28 1.69
C ALA A 213 -17.90 0.16 0.94
N GLY A 214 -18.39 0.44 -0.28
CA GLY A 214 -19.06 -0.55 -1.12
C GLY A 214 -18.14 -1.70 -1.50
N GLY A 215 -16.89 -1.38 -1.84
CA GLY A 215 -15.88 -2.38 -2.11
C GLY A 215 -15.53 -3.22 -0.86
N ALA A 216 -15.44 -2.60 0.33
CA ALA A 216 -15.21 -3.33 1.57
C ALA A 216 -16.39 -4.28 1.89
N VAL A 217 -17.62 -3.81 1.72
CA VAL A 217 -18.82 -4.65 1.90
C VAL A 217 -18.85 -5.80 0.88
N TYR A 218 -18.58 -5.51 -0.40
CA TYR A 218 -18.51 -6.55 -1.42
C TYR A 218 -17.43 -7.58 -1.12
N TYR A 219 -16.24 -7.13 -0.72
CA TYR A 219 -15.16 -8.02 -0.31
C TYR A 219 -15.62 -8.92 0.84
N TYR A 220 -16.17 -8.34 1.89
CA TYR A 220 -16.58 -9.09 3.08
C TYR A 220 -17.74 -10.06 2.81
N ALA A 221 -18.70 -9.68 1.95
CA ALA A 221 -19.89 -10.49 1.67
C ALA A 221 -19.66 -11.57 0.60
N CYS A 222 -18.81 -11.31 -0.40
CA CYS A 222 -18.71 -12.12 -1.61
C CYS A 222 -17.35 -12.78 -1.86
N VAL A 223 -16.28 -12.23 -1.27
CA VAL A 223 -14.89 -12.68 -1.54
C VAL A 223 -14.21 -13.20 -0.29
N PHE A 224 -14.53 -12.61 0.87
CA PHE A 224 -13.99 -13.04 2.13
C PHE A 224 -14.63 -14.35 2.55
N GLU A 225 -14.07 -15.46 2.09
CA GLU A 225 -14.18 -16.70 2.83
C GLU A 225 -13.02 -16.72 3.84
N PRO A 226 -13.32 -16.76 5.15
CA PRO A 226 -12.28 -16.99 6.13
C PRO A 226 -11.48 -18.20 5.67
N PHE A 227 -10.16 -18.10 5.57
CA PHE A 227 -9.31 -19.19 5.07
C PHE A 227 -9.52 -20.51 5.85
N TRP A 228 -10.06 -20.41 7.05
CA TRP A 228 -10.44 -21.56 7.87
C TRP A 228 -11.76 -22.24 7.44
N ASN A 229 -12.57 -21.63 6.60
CA ASN A 229 -13.82 -22.21 6.10
C ASN A 229 -13.66 -22.79 4.69
N GLY A 230 -12.72 -22.32 3.91
CA GLY A 230 -12.45 -22.81 2.56
C GLY A 230 -11.53 -24.03 2.54
N PRO A 231 -11.48 -24.78 1.43
CA PRO A 231 -10.51 -25.85 1.24
C PRO A 231 -9.09 -25.26 1.20
N THR A 232 -8.28 -25.60 2.18
CA THR A 232 -6.91 -25.06 2.34
C THR A 232 -5.91 -25.85 1.52
N CYS A 233 -6.09 -27.16 1.42
CA CYS A 233 -5.26 -28.03 0.61
C CYS A 233 -6.03 -29.30 0.20
N ARG A 234 -5.50 -30.02 -0.79
CA ARG A 234 -5.98 -31.33 -1.19
C ARG A 234 -5.08 -32.40 -0.62
N VAL A 235 -5.68 -33.34 0.09
CA VAL A 235 -5.01 -34.53 0.61
C VAL A 235 -5.16 -35.63 -0.44
N GLU A 236 -4.05 -36.02 -1.07
CA GLU A 236 -4.02 -37.03 -2.13
C GLU A 236 -2.68 -37.80 -2.12
N GLY A 237 -2.59 -38.84 -2.90
CA GLY A 237 -1.41 -39.72 -2.98
C GLY A 237 -1.78 -41.15 -2.56
N THR A 238 -0.92 -41.81 -1.78
CA THR A 238 -1.15 -43.17 -1.26
C THR A 238 -2.10 -43.13 -0.06
N VAL A 239 -3.37 -42.70 -0.31
CA VAL A 239 -4.41 -42.55 0.69
C VAL A 239 -5.62 -43.38 0.27
N ALA A 240 -6.39 -43.91 1.23
CA ALA A 240 -7.61 -44.68 0.93
C ALA A 240 -8.70 -43.75 0.36
N GLN A 241 -8.75 -42.50 0.79
CA GLN A 241 -9.75 -41.53 0.38
C GLN A 241 -9.13 -40.13 0.22
N ALA A 242 -8.97 -39.67 -1.03
CA ALA A 242 -8.55 -38.31 -1.31
C ALA A 242 -9.69 -37.33 -1.00
N TYR A 243 -9.36 -36.21 -0.33
CA TYR A 243 -10.35 -35.18 0.00
C TYR A 243 -9.72 -33.79 0.06
N ASN A 244 -10.56 -32.77 0.04
CA ASN A 244 -10.15 -31.39 0.26
C ASN A 244 -10.23 -31.06 1.75
N TYR A 245 -9.09 -30.80 2.36
CA TYR A 245 -9.00 -30.42 3.77
C TYR A 245 -9.62 -29.03 3.98
N ARG A 246 -10.51 -28.93 4.95
CA ARG A 246 -11.08 -27.69 5.45
C ARG A 246 -10.93 -27.65 6.96
N PRO A 247 -10.31 -26.61 7.54
CA PRO A 247 -10.12 -26.53 9.00
C PRO A 247 -11.41 -26.68 9.81
N ILE A 248 -12.54 -26.15 9.29
CA ILE A 248 -13.83 -26.20 9.97
C ILE A 248 -14.34 -27.63 10.17
N ASP A 249 -13.95 -28.58 9.30
CA ASP A 249 -14.37 -29.97 9.40
C ASP A 249 -13.64 -30.72 10.55
N PHE A 250 -12.66 -30.07 11.21
CA PHE A 250 -11.82 -30.60 12.27
C PHE A 250 -11.79 -29.66 13.50
N GLU A 251 -12.86 -28.90 13.72
CA GLU A 251 -12.91 -27.91 14.80
C GLU A 251 -12.73 -28.55 16.18
N ASP A 252 -13.27 -29.79 16.33
CA ASP A 252 -13.15 -30.56 17.58
C ASP A 252 -11.76 -31.20 17.79
N ASP A 253 -10.95 -31.30 16.73
CA ASP A 253 -9.60 -31.89 16.76
C ASP A 253 -8.51 -30.86 16.99
N ASN A 254 -8.86 -29.60 17.23
CA ASN A 254 -7.88 -28.52 17.44
C ASN A 254 -7.06 -28.75 18.73
N VAL A 255 -5.75 -28.63 18.59
CA VAL A 255 -4.82 -28.62 19.74
C VAL A 255 -4.05 -27.32 19.78
N THR A 256 -3.72 -26.86 20.98
CA THR A 256 -2.87 -25.69 21.19
C THR A 256 -1.50 -26.15 21.66
N VAL A 257 -0.46 -25.69 20.95
CA VAL A 257 0.94 -25.94 21.28
C VAL A 257 1.69 -24.63 21.41
N VAL A 258 2.59 -24.56 22.38
CA VAL A 258 3.53 -23.43 22.50
C VAL A 258 4.72 -23.72 21.61
N ALA A 259 4.98 -22.89 20.63
CA ALA A 259 6.10 -23.04 19.72
C ALA A 259 6.82 -21.71 19.47
N GLU A 260 8.12 -21.82 19.21
CA GLU A 260 8.98 -20.70 18.82
C GLU A 260 9.31 -20.83 17.32
N LEU A 261 9.13 -19.75 16.55
CA LEU A 261 9.49 -19.74 15.14
C LEU A 261 10.87 -19.08 14.97
N LYS A 262 11.86 -19.87 14.54
CA LYS A 262 13.21 -19.40 14.21
C LYS A 262 13.43 -19.53 12.70
N GLY A 263 13.32 -18.42 11.99
CA GLY A 263 13.68 -18.31 10.58
C GLY A 263 15.00 -17.55 10.39
N ALA A 264 15.54 -17.58 9.17
CA ALA A 264 16.80 -16.90 8.86
C ALA A 264 16.75 -15.37 9.08
N VAL A 265 15.55 -14.77 8.95
CA VAL A 265 15.30 -13.32 9.08
C VAL A 265 14.14 -12.98 10.01
N THR A 266 13.50 -13.99 10.61
CA THR A 266 12.32 -13.79 11.47
C THR A 266 12.46 -14.64 12.71
N HIS A 267 12.29 -14.01 13.88
CA HIS A 267 12.22 -14.68 15.16
C HIS A 267 10.91 -14.29 15.84
N VAL A 268 10.04 -15.28 16.08
CA VAL A 268 8.83 -15.10 16.89
C VAL A 268 9.06 -15.84 18.20
N PRO A 269 9.01 -15.15 19.35
CA PRO A 269 9.18 -15.79 20.65
C PRO A 269 8.10 -16.86 20.87
N PRO A 270 8.28 -17.76 21.87
CA PRO A 270 7.31 -18.78 22.19
C PRO A 270 5.89 -18.19 22.29
N THR A 271 4.99 -18.70 21.46
CA THR A 271 3.62 -18.21 21.32
C THR A 271 2.70 -19.41 21.17
N ASP A 272 1.47 -19.29 21.62
CA ASP A 272 0.44 -20.31 21.46
C ASP A 272 0.00 -20.41 20.00
N TYR A 273 0.12 -21.60 19.42
CA TYR A 273 -0.41 -21.95 18.10
C TYR A 273 -1.51 -22.99 18.26
N THR A 274 -2.70 -22.64 17.78
CA THR A 274 -3.83 -23.57 17.77
C THR A 274 -4.07 -24.04 16.32
N GLY A 275 -4.23 -25.33 16.15
CA GLY A 275 -4.48 -25.91 14.83
C GLY A 275 -4.78 -27.40 14.90
N VAL A 276 -5.09 -27.98 13.73
CA VAL A 276 -5.42 -29.38 13.57
C VAL A 276 -4.13 -30.20 13.43
N PRO A 277 -3.93 -31.27 14.25
CA PRO A 277 -2.79 -32.16 14.09
C PRO A 277 -2.80 -32.85 12.72
N LEU A 278 -1.62 -32.96 12.09
CA LEU A 278 -1.49 -33.66 10.82
C LEU A 278 -1.97 -35.11 10.88
N THR A 279 -1.82 -35.76 12.05
CA THR A 279 -2.30 -37.12 12.32
C THR A 279 -3.81 -37.24 12.09
N ALA A 280 -4.62 -36.32 12.61
CA ALA A 280 -6.07 -36.32 12.41
C ALA A 280 -6.45 -36.19 10.92
N ILE A 281 -5.71 -35.35 10.19
CA ILE A 281 -5.89 -35.17 8.74
C ILE A 281 -5.58 -36.46 7.96
N LEU A 282 -4.48 -37.15 8.33
CA LEU A 282 -4.05 -38.39 7.68
C LEU A 282 -4.93 -39.59 8.05
N GLU A 283 -5.39 -39.67 9.29
CA GLU A 283 -6.34 -40.70 9.73
C GLU A 283 -7.64 -40.62 8.94
N ARG A 284 -8.19 -39.43 8.72
CA ARG A 284 -9.39 -39.24 7.89
C ARG A 284 -9.14 -39.62 6.44
N ALA A 285 -7.93 -39.48 5.93
CA ALA A 285 -7.55 -39.94 4.60
C ALA A 285 -7.37 -41.46 4.50
N GLY A 286 -7.41 -42.18 5.62
CA GLY A 286 -7.22 -43.62 5.68
C GLY A 286 -5.77 -44.05 5.44
N VAL A 287 -4.80 -43.22 5.84
CA VAL A 287 -3.39 -43.62 5.88
C VAL A 287 -3.22 -44.50 7.12
N GLY A 288 -3.08 -45.81 6.90
CA GLY A 288 -2.84 -46.76 8.00
C GLY A 288 -1.43 -46.62 8.59
N GLU A 289 -1.25 -47.10 9.84
CA GLU A 289 0.04 -47.07 10.57
C GLU A 289 1.20 -47.81 9.87
N SER A 290 1.01 -48.31 8.66
CA SER A 290 1.99 -49.09 7.89
C SER A 290 2.49 -48.38 6.61
N ALA A 291 2.37 -47.07 6.49
CA ALA A 291 2.91 -46.33 5.35
C ALA A 291 4.24 -45.65 5.70
#